data_9988812eed25dcb466a32d9f02741fa9
#
_entry.id   9988812eed25dcb466a32d9f02741fa9
#
_cell.length_a   1.000
_cell.length_b   1.000
_cell.length_c   1.000
_cell.angle_alpha   90.00
_cell.angle_beta   90.00
_cell.angle_gamma   90.00
#
_symmetry.space_group_name_H-M   'P 1'
#
loop_
_entity.id
_entity.type
_entity.pdbx_description
1 polymer ?
#
loop_
_entity_poly.entity_id
_entity_poly.type
_entity_poly.pdbx_seq_one_letter_code
_entity_poly.pdbx_strand_id
1 'polypeptide(L)'
;ILQISPASTNPALTERGFDNVYRVCGRDDQQGTIAGDYLAETFGGKKVAIVHDGRSYSKALAGAAKLQLNSRGMNEDMLASVKPGKKNYDDFVAKLQMNNIDALYYGGYHREAGLIVRRMREKGMSTSMISGDDLATQEYWKITGAAGEGTLMTYPRDPRKAPAAKSAVDTFRKAGFEPEGLTLHAYAAVQIWALAATKAGSLELDELTKALNSNVFKSVLGEIAFDGNGDIKQPAYVLYEWSGGKYAAR
;
A
#
# COMPACT_ATOMS: atom_id res chain seq x y z
N ILE A 1 -18.54 14.11 -13.07
CA ILE A 1 -17.90 12.86 -13.56
C ILE A 1 -17.71 11.93 -12.37
N LEU A 2 -18.13 10.66 -12.45
CA LEU A 2 -17.85 9.64 -11.45
C LEU A 2 -16.36 9.25 -11.45
N GLN A 3 -15.77 9.12 -10.28
CA GLN A 3 -14.42 8.61 -10.07
C GLN A 3 -14.46 7.38 -9.16
N ILE A 4 -13.86 6.26 -9.61
CA ILE A 4 -13.64 5.06 -8.78
C ILE A 4 -12.13 4.76 -8.82
N SER A 5 -11.42 5.06 -7.74
CA SER A 5 -9.98 4.86 -7.67
C SER A 5 -9.64 3.41 -7.27
N PRO A 6 -8.77 2.73 -8.03
CA PRO A 6 -8.29 1.41 -7.64
C PRO A 6 -7.09 1.42 -6.68
N ALA A 7 -6.39 2.57 -6.55
CA ALA A 7 -5.03 2.58 -5.99
C ALA A 7 -4.68 3.83 -5.15
N SER A 8 -5.55 4.83 -5.10
CA SER A 8 -5.26 6.04 -4.31
C SER A 8 -5.65 5.81 -2.85
N THR A 9 -4.69 5.44 -2.04
CA THR A 9 -4.87 5.05 -0.63
C THR A 9 -4.87 6.22 0.35
N ASN A 10 -4.42 7.41 -0.07
CA ASN A 10 -4.42 8.59 0.79
C ASN A 10 -5.84 8.91 1.29
N PRO A 11 -6.07 9.04 2.63
CA PRO A 11 -7.37 9.36 3.20
C PRO A 11 -8.01 10.61 2.60
N ALA A 12 -7.22 11.63 2.29
CA ALA A 12 -7.71 12.88 1.72
C ALA A 12 -8.44 12.72 0.37
N LEU A 13 -8.35 11.57 -0.31
CA LEU A 13 -9.08 11.35 -1.57
C LEU A 13 -10.59 11.49 -1.36
N THR A 14 -11.14 10.83 -0.34
CA THR A 14 -12.57 10.75 -0.06
C THR A 14 -13.03 11.73 1.03
N GLU A 15 -12.10 12.27 1.84
CA GLU A 15 -12.39 13.26 2.88
C GLU A 15 -12.61 14.69 2.36
N ARG A 16 -12.53 14.91 1.04
CA ARG A 16 -12.81 16.21 0.42
C ARG A 16 -14.30 16.56 0.33
N GLY A 17 -15.17 15.63 0.70
CA GLY A 17 -16.62 15.85 0.69
C GLY A 17 -17.26 15.80 -0.71
N PHE A 18 -16.63 15.13 -1.68
CA PHE A 18 -17.22 14.88 -2.98
C PHE A 18 -18.06 13.60 -2.96
N ASP A 19 -19.30 13.68 -3.40
CA ASP A 19 -20.26 12.58 -3.45
C ASP A 19 -20.07 11.62 -4.63
N ASN A 20 -19.19 11.98 -5.57
CA ASN A 20 -18.91 11.25 -6.80
C ASN A 20 -17.53 10.61 -6.83
N VAL A 21 -16.84 10.50 -5.69
CA VAL A 21 -15.50 9.94 -5.56
C VAL A 21 -15.52 8.69 -4.69
N TYR A 22 -15.09 7.57 -5.24
CA TYR A 22 -15.05 6.27 -4.58
C TYR A 22 -13.66 5.65 -4.70
N ARG A 23 -13.34 4.67 -3.84
CA ARG A 23 -12.16 3.81 -3.99
C ARG A 23 -12.49 2.35 -3.69
N VAL A 24 -11.80 1.44 -4.37
CA VAL A 24 -11.91 -0.01 -4.14
C VAL A 24 -10.66 -0.59 -3.47
N CYS A 25 -9.67 0.23 -3.15
CA CYS A 25 -8.54 -0.11 -2.27
C CYS A 25 -8.80 0.39 -0.85
N GLY A 26 -7.96 -0.02 0.10
CA GLY A 26 -7.97 0.52 1.46
C GLY A 26 -7.31 1.89 1.57
N ARG A 27 -6.97 2.29 2.81
CA ARG A 27 -6.45 3.61 3.17
C ARG A 27 -5.08 3.52 3.86
N ASP A 28 -4.28 4.58 3.71
CA ASP A 28 -2.95 4.68 4.32
C ASP A 28 -2.98 4.72 5.85
N ASP A 29 -4.05 5.25 6.45
CA ASP A 29 -4.21 5.24 7.91
C ASP A 29 -4.38 3.82 8.46
N GLN A 30 -5.03 2.93 7.72
CA GLN A 30 -5.13 1.51 8.07
C GLN A 30 -3.77 0.79 7.94
N GLN A 31 -3.02 1.07 6.88
CA GLN A 31 -1.66 0.58 6.70
C GLN A 31 -0.74 1.07 7.82
N GLY A 32 -0.82 2.36 8.13
CA GLY A 32 -0.03 3.01 9.18
C GLY A 32 -0.29 2.43 10.56
N THR A 33 -1.55 2.10 10.87
CA THR A 33 -1.92 1.43 12.13
C THR A 33 -1.16 0.10 12.28
N ILE A 34 -1.22 -0.76 11.27
CA ILE A 34 -0.54 -2.07 11.30
C ILE A 34 0.99 -1.90 11.39
N ALA A 35 1.55 -0.98 10.61
CA ALA A 35 2.99 -0.75 10.59
C ALA A 35 3.49 -0.14 11.91
N GLY A 36 2.77 0.83 12.48
CA GLY A 36 3.11 1.45 13.75
C GLY A 36 3.02 0.50 14.94
N ASP A 37 1.99 -0.34 14.97
CA ASP A 37 1.86 -1.42 15.96
C ASP A 37 3.03 -2.40 15.88
N TYR A 38 3.33 -2.88 14.67
CA TYR A 38 4.47 -3.77 14.44
C TYR A 38 5.81 -3.17 14.88
N LEU A 39 6.04 -1.89 14.56
CA LEU A 39 7.25 -1.18 14.97
C LEU A 39 7.35 -1.10 16.50
N ALA A 40 6.28 -0.72 17.18
CA ALA A 40 6.26 -0.61 18.64
C ALA A 40 6.47 -1.97 19.33
N GLU A 41 5.84 -3.02 18.84
CA GLU A 41 5.92 -4.38 19.41
C GLU A 41 7.29 -5.04 19.17
N THR A 42 7.89 -4.81 17.98
CA THR A 42 9.11 -5.52 17.58
C THR A 42 10.38 -4.74 17.89
N PHE A 43 10.32 -3.39 17.87
CA PHE A 43 11.48 -2.54 18.00
C PHE A 43 11.44 -1.66 19.26
N GLY A 44 10.70 -2.07 20.29
CA GLY A 44 10.73 -1.40 21.60
C GLY A 44 12.13 -1.30 22.14
N GLY A 45 12.57 -0.08 22.48
CA GLY A 45 13.95 0.21 22.97
C GLY A 45 15.04 0.20 21.88
N LYS A 46 14.68 0.06 20.60
CA LYS A 46 15.56 0.16 19.44
C LYS A 46 15.31 1.45 18.67
N LYS A 47 16.22 1.81 17.78
CA LYS A 47 16.15 3.06 17.00
C LYS A 47 15.37 2.90 15.72
N VAL A 48 14.33 3.71 15.58
CA VAL A 48 13.42 3.69 14.43
C VAL A 48 13.53 4.99 13.63
N ALA A 49 13.68 4.86 12.32
CA ALA A 49 13.53 5.97 11.39
C ALA A 49 12.20 5.88 10.64
N ILE A 50 11.52 7.01 10.50
CA ILE A 50 10.35 7.17 9.64
C ILE A 50 10.69 8.16 8.53
N VAL A 51 10.51 7.73 7.28
CA VAL A 51 11.00 8.46 6.11
C VAL A 51 9.96 8.46 5.00
N HIS A 52 9.87 9.57 4.25
CA HIS A 52 9.03 9.69 3.07
C HIS A 52 9.77 10.37 1.91
N ASP A 53 9.23 10.30 0.70
CA ASP A 53 9.84 10.94 -0.48
C ASP A 53 9.22 12.31 -0.85
N GLY A 54 8.32 12.81 0.00
CA GLY A 54 7.70 14.13 -0.17
C GLY A 54 6.41 14.13 -1.00
N ARG A 55 6.09 13.06 -1.71
CA ARG A 55 4.84 12.91 -2.46
C ARG A 55 3.65 12.73 -1.51
N SER A 56 2.42 12.99 -1.98
CA SER A 56 1.19 12.96 -1.17
C SER A 56 0.96 11.60 -0.51
N TYR A 57 1.00 10.50 -1.27
CA TYR A 57 0.94 9.13 -0.77
C TYR A 57 2.00 8.88 0.31
N SER A 58 3.24 9.17 0.00
CA SER A 58 4.40 8.89 0.86
C SER A 58 4.32 9.59 2.22
N LYS A 59 3.87 10.87 2.21
CA LYS A 59 3.66 11.64 3.44
C LYS A 59 2.51 11.08 4.28
N ALA A 60 1.39 10.72 3.64
CA ALA A 60 0.23 10.18 4.34
C ALA A 60 0.58 8.85 5.02
N LEU A 61 1.20 7.95 4.27
CA LEU A 61 1.60 6.64 4.75
C LEU A 61 2.62 6.72 5.92
N ALA A 62 3.70 7.50 5.75
CA ALA A 62 4.70 7.70 6.80
C ALA A 62 4.12 8.42 8.03
N GLY A 63 3.25 9.41 7.81
CA GLY A 63 2.55 10.12 8.88
C GLY A 63 1.64 9.23 9.69
N ALA A 64 0.89 8.34 9.04
CA ALA A 64 0.01 7.40 9.71
C ALA A 64 0.80 6.40 10.58
N ALA A 65 1.89 5.83 10.04
CA ALA A 65 2.76 4.94 10.81
C ALA A 65 3.41 5.65 12.02
N LYS A 66 3.85 6.90 11.84
CA LYS A 66 4.37 7.72 12.95
C LYS A 66 3.32 7.95 14.04
N LEU A 67 2.12 8.37 13.65
CA LEU A 67 1.02 8.61 14.60
C LEU A 67 0.70 7.36 15.41
N GLN A 68 0.62 6.21 14.77
CA GLN A 68 0.37 4.95 15.46
C GLN A 68 1.53 4.54 16.38
N LEU A 69 2.77 4.65 15.90
CA LEU A 69 3.96 4.39 16.73
C LEU A 69 3.95 5.25 18.00
N ASN A 70 3.68 6.55 17.84
CA ASN A 70 3.64 7.48 18.97
C ASN A 70 2.45 7.18 19.92
N SER A 71 1.29 6.74 19.40
CA SER A 71 0.15 6.34 20.22
C SER A 71 0.46 5.11 21.10
N ARG A 72 1.43 4.27 20.69
CA ARG A 72 1.93 3.11 21.44
C ARG A 72 3.04 3.49 22.44
N GLY A 73 3.30 4.80 22.62
CA GLY A 73 4.30 5.30 23.57
C GLY A 73 5.74 5.26 23.07
N MET A 74 5.97 4.98 21.78
CA MET A 74 7.30 4.97 21.18
C MET A 74 7.44 6.11 20.16
N ASN A 75 8.53 6.86 20.22
CA ASN A 75 8.84 7.90 19.25
C ASN A 75 9.87 7.39 18.24
N GLU A 76 9.82 7.94 17.04
CA GLU A 76 10.89 7.76 16.07
C GLU A 76 12.17 8.53 16.49
N ASP A 77 13.34 7.91 16.30
CA ASP A 77 14.64 8.54 16.53
C ASP A 77 15.04 9.46 15.36
N MET A 78 14.48 9.20 14.19
CA MET A 78 14.74 9.97 12.98
C MET A 78 13.48 10.14 12.14
N LEU A 79 13.10 11.40 11.89
CA LEU A 79 12.10 11.76 10.88
C LEU A 79 12.82 12.45 9.73
N ALA A 80 12.70 11.93 8.51
CA ALA A 80 13.43 12.48 7.37
C ALA A 80 12.65 12.38 6.06
N SER A 81 13.16 13.06 5.03
CA SER A 81 12.68 12.91 3.67
C SER A 81 13.83 12.66 2.72
N VAL A 82 13.54 11.91 1.65
CA VAL A 82 14.46 11.69 0.53
C VAL A 82 13.88 12.30 -0.74
N LYS A 83 14.73 12.77 -1.64
CA LYS A 83 14.28 13.27 -2.94
C LYS A 83 14.03 12.08 -3.88
N PRO A 84 12.83 11.94 -4.46
CA PRO A 84 12.54 10.86 -5.41
C PRO A 84 13.35 11.02 -6.70
N GLY A 85 13.50 9.91 -7.44
CA GLY A 85 14.14 9.88 -8.76
C GLY A 85 15.66 9.95 -8.75
N LYS A 86 16.32 9.92 -7.60
CA LYS A 86 17.78 9.82 -7.52
C LYS A 86 18.27 8.46 -8.03
N LYS A 87 19.50 8.42 -8.56
CA LYS A 87 20.17 7.17 -8.97
C LYS A 87 20.75 6.38 -7.79
N ASN A 88 21.08 7.07 -6.70
CA ASN A 88 21.56 6.47 -5.44
C ASN A 88 21.10 7.27 -4.22
N TYR A 89 21.22 6.66 -3.04
CA TYR A 89 20.84 7.21 -1.74
C TYR A 89 21.99 7.11 -0.73
N ASP A 90 23.24 7.23 -1.17
CA ASP A 90 24.45 7.06 -0.35
C ASP A 90 24.47 7.95 0.88
N ASP A 91 24.20 9.25 0.71
CA ASP A 91 24.17 10.23 1.81
C ASP A 91 23.09 9.89 2.84
N PHE A 92 21.93 9.41 2.36
CA PHE A 92 20.83 9.05 3.24
C PHE A 92 21.16 7.77 4.02
N VAL A 93 21.69 6.76 3.36
CA VAL A 93 22.09 5.50 4.01
C VAL A 93 23.23 5.72 5.00
N ALA A 94 24.19 6.61 4.69
CA ALA A 94 25.22 7.02 5.64
C ALA A 94 24.62 7.66 6.91
N LYS A 95 23.56 8.48 6.77
CA LYS A 95 22.86 9.04 7.94
C LYS A 95 22.16 7.96 8.77
N LEU A 96 21.52 6.97 8.15
CA LEU A 96 20.93 5.84 8.87
C LEU A 96 21.99 5.08 9.67
N GLN A 97 23.15 4.82 9.05
CA GLN A 97 24.28 4.13 9.69
C GLN A 97 24.87 4.92 10.86
N MET A 98 25.11 6.22 10.69
CA MET A 98 25.62 7.10 11.74
C MET A 98 24.71 7.19 12.97
N ASN A 99 23.39 7.10 12.75
CA ASN A 99 22.39 7.12 13.82
C ASN A 99 22.11 5.72 14.40
N ASN A 100 22.74 4.66 13.87
CA ASN A 100 22.54 3.28 14.28
C ASN A 100 21.05 2.86 14.21
N ILE A 101 20.38 3.15 13.09
CA ILE A 101 18.96 2.85 12.91
C ILE A 101 18.75 1.34 12.76
N ASP A 102 17.92 0.74 13.63
CA ASP A 102 17.57 -0.68 13.64
C ASP A 102 16.43 -1.00 12.68
N ALA A 103 15.43 -0.10 12.56
CA ALA A 103 14.30 -0.24 11.65
C ALA A 103 14.04 1.06 10.89
N LEU A 104 13.78 0.92 9.60
CA LEU A 104 13.37 1.99 8.71
C LEU A 104 11.95 1.74 8.21
N TYR A 105 11.00 2.60 8.60
CA TYR A 105 9.73 2.69 7.91
C TYR A 105 9.84 3.69 6.77
N TYR A 106 9.65 3.22 5.54
CA TYR A 106 9.71 4.06 4.35
C TYR A 106 8.33 4.19 3.72
N GLY A 107 7.70 5.36 3.87
CA GLY A 107 6.53 5.72 3.11
C GLY A 107 6.94 6.18 1.71
N GLY A 108 6.70 5.33 0.70
CA GLY A 108 7.12 5.65 -0.65
C GLY A 108 7.03 4.47 -1.61
N TYR A 109 7.65 4.63 -2.78
CA TYR A 109 7.51 3.69 -3.88
C TYR A 109 8.67 2.68 -3.95
N HIS A 110 8.40 1.55 -4.60
CA HIS A 110 9.30 0.39 -4.71
C HIS A 110 10.69 0.73 -5.28
N ARG A 111 10.76 1.68 -6.21
CA ARG A 111 12.04 2.06 -6.82
C ARG A 111 13.01 2.64 -5.81
N GLU A 112 12.57 3.67 -5.09
CA GLU A 112 13.38 4.32 -4.06
C GLU A 112 13.67 3.36 -2.90
N ALA A 113 12.64 2.65 -2.41
CA ALA A 113 12.76 1.64 -1.37
C ALA A 113 13.82 0.58 -1.74
N GLY A 114 13.76 0.05 -2.96
CA GLY A 114 14.71 -0.95 -3.44
C GLY A 114 16.15 -0.45 -3.51
N LEU A 115 16.37 0.77 -3.99
CA LEU A 115 17.71 1.38 -4.03
C LEU A 115 18.26 1.61 -2.63
N ILE A 116 17.43 2.04 -1.68
CA ILE A 116 17.82 2.25 -0.28
C ILE A 116 18.19 0.92 0.38
N VAL A 117 17.35 -0.10 0.26
CA VAL A 117 17.60 -1.44 0.83
C VAL A 117 18.90 -2.02 0.28
N ARG A 118 19.05 -2.03 -1.04
CA ARG A 118 20.27 -2.53 -1.66
C ARG A 118 21.50 -1.83 -1.10
N ARG A 119 21.46 -0.50 -1.00
CA ARG A 119 22.57 0.27 -0.48
C ARG A 119 22.85 0.01 1.01
N MET A 120 21.81 -0.17 1.83
CA MET A 120 21.98 -0.58 3.23
C MET A 120 22.74 -1.91 3.33
N ARG A 121 22.35 -2.92 2.54
CA ARG A 121 23.02 -4.24 2.54
C ARG A 121 24.46 -4.17 2.02
N GLU A 122 24.74 -3.38 0.97
CA GLU A 122 26.10 -3.12 0.48
C GLU A 122 27.01 -2.48 1.54
N LYS A 123 26.44 -1.72 2.48
CA LYS A 123 27.14 -1.11 3.63
C LYS A 123 27.20 -2.03 4.85
N GLY A 124 26.75 -3.28 4.74
CA GLY A 124 26.74 -4.23 5.85
C GLY A 124 25.69 -3.94 6.93
N MET A 125 24.68 -3.09 6.64
CA MET A 125 23.63 -2.78 7.60
C MET A 125 22.59 -3.90 7.64
N SER A 126 22.17 -4.26 8.86
CA SER A 126 21.07 -5.20 9.13
C SER A 126 19.73 -4.51 9.39
N THR A 127 19.66 -3.18 9.21
CA THR A 127 18.43 -2.38 9.40
C THR A 127 17.24 -3.03 8.70
N SER A 128 16.16 -3.27 9.45
CA SER A 128 14.92 -3.81 8.91
C SER A 128 14.20 -2.76 8.07
N MET A 129 13.75 -3.15 6.87
CA MET A 129 12.93 -2.29 6.00
C MET A 129 11.47 -2.67 6.12
N ILE A 130 10.62 -1.69 6.43
CA ILE A 130 9.17 -1.81 6.44
C ILE A 130 8.60 -0.71 5.53
N SER A 131 7.58 -1.02 4.73
CA SER A 131 6.95 -0.05 3.84
C SER A 131 5.46 -0.38 3.60
N GLY A 132 4.84 0.25 2.62
CA GLY A 132 3.45 0.05 2.23
C GLY A 132 3.28 -0.85 1.01
N ASP A 133 2.06 -0.83 0.50
CA ASP A 133 1.52 -1.70 -0.54
C ASP A 133 2.18 -1.56 -1.92
N ASP A 134 2.87 -0.46 -2.19
CA ASP A 134 3.59 -0.27 -3.47
C ASP A 134 4.77 -1.25 -3.66
N LEU A 135 5.23 -1.91 -2.57
CA LEU A 135 6.26 -2.93 -2.67
C LEU A 135 5.75 -4.29 -3.14
N ALA A 136 4.44 -4.46 -3.34
CA ALA A 136 3.83 -5.72 -3.80
C ALA A 136 4.00 -5.92 -5.32
N THR A 137 5.20 -5.76 -5.85
CA THR A 137 5.54 -5.90 -7.27
C THR A 137 6.88 -6.56 -7.47
N GLN A 138 7.00 -7.40 -8.51
CA GLN A 138 8.28 -8.02 -8.90
C GLN A 138 9.35 -6.99 -9.29
N GLU A 139 8.97 -5.76 -9.64
CA GLU A 139 9.95 -4.69 -9.91
C GLU A 139 10.78 -4.35 -8.67
N TYR A 140 10.19 -4.40 -7.47
CA TYR A 140 10.94 -4.26 -6.23
C TYR A 140 12.04 -5.31 -6.13
N TRP A 141 11.71 -6.59 -6.34
CA TRP A 141 12.70 -7.68 -6.29
C TRP A 141 13.75 -7.58 -7.38
N LYS A 142 13.40 -7.16 -8.59
CA LYS A 142 14.37 -6.92 -9.67
C LYS A 142 15.40 -5.86 -9.31
N ILE A 143 15.03 -4.86 -8.50
CA ILE A 143 15.95 -3.81 -8.04
C ILE A 143 16.83 -4.33 -6.90
N THR A 144 16.26 -5.06 -5.96
CA THR A 144 16.95 -5.45 -4.72
C THR A 144 17.74 -6.76 -4.86
N GLY A 145 17.19 -7.73 -5.61
CA GLY A 145 17.69 -9.11 -5.54
C GLY A 145 17.66 -9.61 -4.09
N ALA A 146 18.67 -10.39 -3.70
CA ALA A 146 18.80 -10.92 -2.34
C ALA A 146 18.88 -9.84 -1.23
N ALA A 147 19.23 -8.60 -1.58
CA ALA A 147 19.22 -7.50 -0.62
C ALA A 147 17.80 -7.19 -0.09
N GLY A 148 16.76 -7.56 -0.84
CA GLY A 148 15.35 -7.38 -0.46
C GLY A 148 14.82 -8.42 0.51
N GLU A 149 15.61 -9.47 0.84
CA GLU A 149 15.22 -10.49 1.82
C GLU A 149 14.81 -9.87 3.15
N GLY A 150 13.71 -10.36 3.73
CA GLY A 150 13.18 -9.88 5.00
C GLY A 150 12.55 -8.49 4.95
N THR A 151 12.39 -7.87 3.77
CA THR A 151 11.65 -6.61 3.67
C THR A 151 10.17 -6.86 3.95
N LEU A 152 9.62 -6.03 4.83
CA LEU A 152 8.21 -6.08 5.20
C LEU A 152 7.40 -5.00 4.49
N MET A 153 6.14 -5.32 4.21
CA MET A 153 5.19 -4.35 3.66
C MET A 153 3.78 -4.62 4.18
N THR A 154 2.99 -3.58 4.33
CA THR A 154 1.55 -3.70 4.49
C THR A 154 0.91 -3.88 3.11
N TYR A 155 0.05 -4.88 2.96
CA TYR A 155 -0.65 -5.14 1.71
C TYR A 155 -2.02 -5.77 2.01
N PRO A 156 -3.07 -5.54 1.19
CA PRO A 156 -4.33 -6.25 1.34
C PRO A 156 -4.14 -7.77 1.24
N ARG A 157 -5.05 -8.56 1.84
CA ARG A 157 -5.05 -10.01 1.58
C ARG A 157 -5.04 -10.25 0.08
N ASP A 158 -4.09 -11.05 -0.39
CA ASP A 158 -3.81 -11.25 -1.82
C ASP A 158 -5.09 -11.68 -2.58
N PRO A 159 -5.67 -10.80 -3.38
CA PRO A 159 -6.93 -11.09 -4.04
C PRO A 159 -6.83 -12.21 -5.09
N ARG A 160 -5.61 -12.51 -5.58
CA ARG A 160 -5.38 -13.63 -6.52
C ARG A 160 -5.74 -14.98 -5.91
N LYS A 161 -5.76 -15.09 -4.57
CA LYS A 161 -6.12 -16.30 -3.83
C LYS A 161 -7.63 -16.41 -3.58
N ALA A 162 -8.39 -15.36 -3.84
CA ALA A 162 -9.83 -15.36 -3.63
C ALA A 162 -10.55 -16.16 -4.73
N PRO A 163 -11.55 -17.01 -4.39
CA PRO A 163 -12.32 -17.76 -5.39
C PRO A 163 -12.96 -16.85 -6.44
N ALA A 164 -13.42 -15.67 -6.05
CA ALA A 164 -14.03 -14.67 -6.94
C ALA A 164 -13.08 -14.15 -8.03
N ALA A 165 -11.76 -14.14 -7.77
CA ALA A 165 -10.76 -13.67 -8.70
C ALA A 165 -10.29 -14.74 -9.71
N LYS A 166 -10.59 -16.02 -9.47
CA LYS A 166 -10.00 -17.14 -10.22
C LYS A 166 -10.07 -16.96 -11.73
N SER A 167 -11.24 -16.67 -12.27
CA SER A 167 -11.45 -16.52 -13.73
C SER A 167 -10.62 -15.35 -14.31
N ALA A 168 -10.59 -14.22 -13.63
CA ALA A 168 -9.80 -13.06 -14.05
C ALA A 168 -8.29 -13.37 -13.99
N VAL A 169 -7.82 -13.97 -12.90
CA VAL A 169 -6.41 -14.38 -12.75
C VAL A 169 -6.00 -15.34 -13.85
N ASP A 170 -6.81 -16.37 -14.13
CA ASP A 170 -6.53 -17.34 -15.19
C ASP A 170 -6.47 -16.65 -16.58
N THR A 171 -7.32 -15.65 -16.82
CA THR A 171 -7.33 -14.87 -18.07
C THR A 171 -6.05 -14.04 -18.22
N PHE A 172 -5.63 -13.32 -17.16
CA PHE A 172 -4.38 -12.57 -17.17
C PHE A 172 -3.16 -13.49 -17.41
N ARG A 173 -3.10 -14.63 -16.71
CA ARG A 173 -2.00 -15.59 -16.85
C ARG A 173 -1.93 -16.21 -18.24
N LYS A 174 -3.09 -16.54 -18.87
CA LYS A 174 -3.14 -17.01 -20.25
C LYS A 174 -2.62 -15.96 -21.25
N ALA A 175 -2.79 -14.67 -20.92
CA ALA A 175 -2.21 -13.57 -21.70
C ALA A 175 -0.74 -13.28 -21.37
N GLY A 176 -0.09 -14.10 -20.54
CA GLY A 176 1.32 -13.94 -20.16
C GLY A 176 1.57 -12.86 -19.10
N PHE A 177 0.52 -12.44 -18.39
CA PHE A 177 0.60 -11.37 -17.39
C PHE A 177 0.19 -11.89 -16.01
N GLU A 178 1.06 -11.76 -14.99
CA GLU A 178 0.71 -12.03 -13.60
C GLU A 178 0.04 -10.78 -13.00
N PRO A 179 -1.22 -10.87 -12.52
CA PRO A 179 -1.95 -9.71 -11.97
C PRO A 179 -1.50 -9.40 -10.54
N GLU A 180 -0.29 -8.89 -10.39
CA GLU A 180 0.28 -8.47 -9.10
C GLU A 180 -0.14 -7.06 -8.69
N GLY A 181 0.21 -6.66 -7.48
CA GLY A 181 -0.10 -5.34 -6.94
C GLY A 181 -1.61 -5.06 -6.96
N LEU A 182 -1.99 -3.88 -7.40
CA LEU A 182 -3.38 -3.44 -7.45
C LEU A 182 -4.09 -3.73 -8.78
N THR A 183 -3.56 -4.62 -9.62
CA THR A 183 -4.16 -4.99 -10.92
C THR A 183 -5.62 -5.44 -10.77
N LEU A 184 -5.91 -6.33 -9.82
CA LEU A 184 -7.28 -6.81 -9.61
C LEU A 184 -8.19 -5.73 -9.01
N HIS A 185 -7.64 -4.74 -8.31
CA HIS A 185 -8.40 -3.58 -7.86
C HIS A 185 -8.80 -2.69 -9.05
N ALA A 186 -7.91 -2.50 -10.03
CA ALA A 186 -8.23 -1.79 -11.26
C ALA A 186 -9.34 -2.50 -12.06
N TYR A 187 -9.25 -3.83 -12.16
CA TYR A 187 -10.30 -4.64 -12.78
C TYR A 187 -11.63 -4.48 -12.02
N ALA A 188 -11.62 -4.56 -10.69
CA ALA A 188 -12.82 -4.41 -9.86
C ALA A 188 -13.45 -3.02 -9.98
N ALA A 189 -12.65 -1.95 -10.09
CA ALA A 189 -13.19 -0.60 -10.26
C ALA A 189 -14.05 -0.48 -11.52
N VAL A 190 -13.59 -1.05 -12.65
CA VAL A 190 -14.37 -1.08 -13.89
C VAL A 190 -15.58 -2.01 -13.77
N GLN A 191 -15.41 -3.17 -13.12
CA GLN A 191 -16.50 -4.13 -12.90
C GLN A 191 -17.63 -3.53 -12.06
N ILE A 192 -17.27 -2.83 -10.97
CA ILE A 192 -18.24 -2.17 -10.07
C ILE A 192 -18.95 -1.03 -10.80
N TRP A 193 -18.22 -0.23 -11.60
CA TRP A 193 -18.84 0.78 -12.44
C TRP A 193 -19.90 0.18 -13.38
N ALA A 194 -19.57 -0.89 -14.10
CA ALA A 194 -20.51 -1.56 -15.01
C ALA A 194 -21.73 -2.14 -14.28
N LEU A 195 -21.50 -2.76 -13.11
CA LEU A 195 -22.58 -3.29 -12.27
C LEU A 195 -23.48 -2.18 -11.72
N ALA A 196 -22.90 -1.04 -11.33
CA ALA A 196 -23.67 0.12 -10.87
C ALA A 196 -24.53 0.70 -12.00
N ALA A 197 -23.98 0.85 -13.21
CA ALA A 197 -24.71 1.30 -14.39
C ALA A 197 -25.88 0.35 -14.75
N THR A 198 -25.64 -0.96 -14.68
CA THR A 198 -26.67 -1.98 -14.90
C THR A 198 -27.79 -1.89 -13.87
N LYS A 199 -27.45 -1.71 -12.59
CA LYS A 199 -28.45 -1.58 -11.51
C LYS A 199 -29.23 -0.27 -11.59
N ALA A 200 -28.57 0.83 -11.97
CA ALA A 200 -29.18 2.13 -12.15
C ALA A 200 -30.07 2.20 -13.42
N GLY A 201 -29.80 1.36 -14.42
CA GLY A 201 -30.40 1.46 -15.75
C GLY A 201 -30.07 2.78 -16.47
N SER A 202 -28.99 3.46 -16.02
CA SER A 202 -28.61 4.81 -16.44
C SER A 202 -27.12 5.03 -16.32
N LEU A 203 -26.58 5.99 -17.09
CA LEU A 203 -25.20 6.49 -16.97
C LEU A 203 -25.15 7.88 -16.32
N GLU A 204 -26.31 8.42 -15.94
CA GLU A 204 -26.37 9.70 -15.25
C GLU A 204 -25.71 9.62 -13.86
N LEU A 205 -24.98 10.67 -13.50
CA LEU A 205 -24.15 10.68 -12.29
C LEU A 205 -24.96 10.37 -11.02
N ASP A 206 -26.09 11.03 -10.85
CA ASP A 206 -26.92 10.91 -9.64
C ASP A 206 -27.47 9.49 -9.48
N GLU A 207 -27.87 8.85 -10.57
CA GLU A 207 -28.36 7.47 -10.55
C GLU A 207 -27.23 6.46 -10.28
N LEU A 208 -26.02 6.71 -10.83
CA LEU A 208 -24.84 5.90 -10.54
C LEU A 208 -24.41 6.00 -9.07
N THR A 209 -24.32 7.21 -8.52
CA THR A 209 -23.94 7.43 -7.12
C THR A 209 -24.96 6.84 -6.16
N LYS A 210 -26.25 6.97 -6.46
CA LYS A 210 -27.33 6.33 -5.70
C LYS A 210 -27.20 4.81 -5.72
N ALA A 211 -26.89 4.21 -6.89
CA ALA A 211 -26.67 2.78 -7.01
C ALA A 211 -25.44 2.33 -6.21
N LEU A 212 -24.32 3.08 -6.28
CA LEU A 212 -23.09 2.78 -5.54
C LEU A 212 -23.30 2.83 -4.02
N ASN A 213 -24.01 3.82 -3.53
CA ASN A 213 -24.26 4.03 -2.09
C ASN A 213 -25.24 3.02 -1.48
N SER A 214 -26.14 2.45 -2.30
CA SER A 214 -27.26 1.62 -1.81
C SER A 214 -27.09 0.13 -2.01
N ASN A 215 -26.02 -0.32 -2.68
CA ASN A 215 -25.90 -1.72 -3.06
C ASN A 215 -24.57 -2.33 -2.60
N VAL A 216 -24.58 -3.67 -2.54
CA VAL A 216 -23.41 -4.52 -2.46
C VAL A 216 -23.10 -5.07 -3.85
N PHE A 217 -21.84 -5.02 -4.25
CA PHE A 217 -21.38 -5.45 -5.56
C PHE A 217 -20.48 -6.69 -5.44
N LYS A 218 -20.82 -7.74 -6.18
CA LYS A 218 -19.95 -8.91 -6.31
C LYS A 218 -18.88 -8.64 -7.35
N SER A 219 -17.62 -8.61 -6.95
CA SER A 219 -16.47 -8.31 -7.79
C SER A 219 -15.39 -9.38 -7.67
N VAL A 220 -14.33 -9.24 -8.45
CA VAL A 220 -13.12 -10.10 -8.29
C VAL A 220 -12.44 -9.94 -6.93
N LEU A 221 -12.72 -8.86 -6.20
CA LEU A 221 -12.25 -8.65 -4.82
C LEU A 221 -13.23 -9.24 -3.77
N GLY A 222 -14.30 -9.90 -4.21
CA GLY A 222 -15.40 -10.33 -3.35
C GLY A 222 -16.54 -9.31 -3.32
N GLU A 223 -17.29 -9.29 -2.22
CA GLU A 223 -18.38 -8.34 -2.02
C GLU A 223 -17.85 -6.99 -1.58
N ILE A 224 -18.22 -5.94 -2.29
CA ILE A 224 -17.84 -4.55 -2.04
C ILE A 224 -19.09 -3.71 -1.80
N ALA A 225 -19.08 -2.97 -0.69
CA ALA A 225 -20.02 -1.91 -0.38
C ALA A 225 -19.24 -0.67 0.06
N PHE A 226 -19.76 0.50 -0.28
CA PHE A 226 -19.15 1.78 0.07
C PHE A 226 -19.77 2.36 1.36
N ASP A 227 -18.96 3.09 2.10
CA ASP A 227 -19.45 3.92 3.21
C ASP A 227 -19.91 5.30 2.72
N GLY A 228 -20.30 6.20 3.64
CA GLY A 228 -20.77 7.53 3.31
C GLY A 228 -19.73 8.47 2.69
N ASN A 229 -18.44 8.09 2.74
CA ASN A 229 -17.34 8.85 2.13
C ASN A 229 -16.92 8.30 0.76
N GLY A 230 -17.42 7.12 0.36
CA GLY A 230 -17.02 6.42 -0.85
C GLY A 230 -15.84 5.47 -0.65
N ASP A 231 -15.49 5.15 0.60
CA ASP A 231 -14.50 4.13 0.94
C ASP A 231 -15.14 2.74 1.05
N ILE A 232 -14.37 1.68 0.79
CA ILE A 232 -14.88 0.32 1.03
C ILE A 232 -15.00 0.04 2.54
N LYS A 233 -16.09 -0.61 2.94
CA LYS A 233 -16.42 -0.84 4.37
C LYS A 233 -15.48 -1.79 5.10
N GLN A 234 -14.82 -2.69 4.41
CA GLN A 234 -14.00 -3.74 5.03
C GLN A 234 -12.65 -3.95 4.32
N PRO A 235 -11.78 -2.95 4.29
CA PRO A 235 -10.41 -3.19 3.84
C PRO A 235 -9.64 -3.95 4.93
N ALA A 236 -8.92 -4.99 4.54
CA ALA A 236 -8.07 -5.76 5.46
C ALA A 236 -6.64 -5.74 4.94
N TYR A 237 -5.78 -4.96 5.58
CA TYR A 237 -4.34 -5.05 5.40
C TYR A 237 -3.73 -6.06 6.36
N VAL A 238 -2.63 -6.68 5.95
CA VAL A 238 -1.80 -7.55 6.78
C VAL A 238 -0.34 -7.30 6.41
N LEU A 239 0.58 -7.73 7.28
CA LEU A 239 2.00 -7.69 6.97
C LEU A 239 2.37 -8.85 6.03
N TYR A 240 3.17 -8.52 5.03
CA TYR A 240 3.83 -9.44 4.13
C TYR A 240 5.33 -9.32 4.26
N GLU A 241 6.03 -10.39 3.95
CA GLU A 241 7.49 -10.47 3.94
C GLU A 241 7.98 -10.97 2.60
N TRP A 242 9.01 -10.31 2.06
CA TRP A 242 9.72 -10.75 0.87
C TRP A 242 10.74 -11.83 1.23
N SER A 243 10.68 -12.98 0.55
CA SER A 243 11.64 -14.07 0.68
C SER A 243 11.76 -14.87 -0.62
N GLY A 244 13.00 -15.14 -1.07
CA GLY A 244 13.28 -15.94 -2.26
C GLY A 244 12.61 -15.41 -3.54
N GLY A 245 12.43 -14.09 -3.68
CA GLY A 245 11.80 -13.48 -4.85
C GLY A 245 10.28 -13.52 -4.86
N LYS A 246 9.68 -13.88 -3.75
CA LYS A 246 8.22 -13.90 -3.55
C LYS A 246 7.88 -13.18 -2.26
N TYR A 247 6.63 -12.78 -2.12
CA TYR A 247 6.12 -12.26 -0.85
C TYR A 247 4.94 -13.09 -0.36
N ALA A 248 4.86 -13.26 0.95
CA ALA A 248 3.79 -13.98 1.61
C ALA A 248 3.33 -13.24 2.87
N ALA A 249 2.06 -13.43 3.26
CA ALA A 249 1.57 -12.94 4.53
C ALA A 249 2.31 -13.61 5.69
N ARG A 250 2.65 -12.82 6.67
CA ARG A 250 3.36 -13.22 7.88
C ARG A 250 2.40 -13.71 8.97
#